data_472725662a7359fca82e09e1ab39fc6b
#
_entry.id   472725662a7359fca82e09e1ab39fc6b
#
_cell.length_a   1.000
_cell.length_b   1.000
_cell.length_c   1.000
_cell.angle_alpha   90.00
_cell.angle_beta   90.00
_cell.angle_gamma   90.00
#
_symmetry.space_group_name_H-M   'P 1'
#
loop_
_entity.id
_entity.type
_entity.pdbx_description
1 polymer ?
#
loop_
_entity_poly.entity_id
_entity_poly.type
_entity_poly.pdbx_seq_one_letter_code
_entity_poly.pdbx_strand_id
1 'polypeptide(L)'
;MDELKELVKNLEEENDEEKQIALLQQIESKLLNEYNIVIEDTVIEPLRLEAYYYPFENKGKFDDPCAHKCTKKINNFGKLYFIEERYGYPGIDICLSLGNYYLSFLIKNSRIKDTYYKQMDLFDRFQDKRNEIEIMDVLVKVKNKEKIVFKTSRVGLKKSQTKFAHKLLASVIELKNSSGYDFERGYGKEWMVANYMFENNIPETDENIKALLGYRSQNVKKIIEEM
;
A
#
# COMPACT_ATOMS: atom_id res chain seq x y z
N MET A 1 -17.73 -0.32 -4.30
CA MET A 1 -17.13 -1.59 -4.76
C MET A 1 -16.93 -1.60 -6.26
N ASP A 2 -17.89 -1.14 -7.07
CA ASP A 2 -17.81 -1.19 -8.54
C ASP A 2 -16.65 -0.36 -9.11
N GLU A 3 -16.42 0.85 -8.63
CA GLU A 3 -15.27 1.68 -9.05
C GLU A 3 -13.91 1.04 -8.74
N LEU A 4 -13.78 0.32 -7.61
CA LEU A 4 -12.54 -0.40 -7.29
C LEU A 4 -12.33 -1.59 -8.24
N LYS A 5 -13.42 -2.31 -8.56
CA LYS A 5 -13.37 -3.41 -9.55
C LYS A 5 -13.02 -2.89 -10.95
N GLU A 6 -13.52 -1.71 -11.32
CA GLU A 6 -13.21 -1.08 -12.60
C GLU A 6 -11.73 -0.71 -12.70
N LEU A 7 -11.14 -0.11 -11.66
CA LEU A 7 -9.70 0.16 -11.61
C LEU A 7 -8.86 -1.13 -11.76
N VAL A 8 -9.30 -2.21 -11.12
CA VAL A 8 -8.61 -3.52 -11.22
C VAL A 8 -8.71 -4.10 -12.63
N LYS A 9 -9.86 -3.97 -13.31
CA LYS A 9 -10.01 -4.38 -14.72
C LYS A 9 -9.12 -3.54 -15.64
N ASN A 10 -9.09 -2.22 -15.45
CA ASN A 10 -8.23 -1.33 -16.22
C ASN A 10 -6.75 -1.69 -16.05
N LEU A 11 -6.32 -2.10 -14.83
CA LEU A 11 -4.97 -2.59 -14.57
C LEU A 11 -4.67 -3.89 -15.32
N GLU A 12 -5.63 -4.82 -15.39
CA GLU A 12 -5.49 -6.10 -16.11
C GLU A 12 -5.33 -5.89 -17.63
N GLU A 13 -6.07 -4.94 -18.18
CA GLU A 13 -6.06 -4.61 -19.63
C GLU A 13 -4.88 -3.73 -20.03
N GLU A 14 -4.26 -3.01 -19.08
CA GLU A 14 -3.15 -2.09 -19.36
C GLU A 14 -1.85 -2.85 -19.63
N ASN A 15 -1.11 -2.39 -20.63
CA ASN A 15 0.13 -3.02 -21.07
C ASN A 15 1.37 -2.14 -20.90
N ASP A 16 1.20 -0.88 -20.54
CA ASP A 16 2.27 0.07 -20.25
C ASP A 16 2.65 0.02 -18.77
N GLU A 17 3.92 -0.21 -18.46
CA GLU A 17 4.40 -0.37 -17.08
C GLU A 17 4.13 0.86 -16.21
N GLU A 18 4.36 2.07 -16.73
CA GLU A 18 4.16 3.30 -15.95
C GLU A 18 2.68 3.57 -15.68
N LYS A 19 1.81 3.25 -16.64
CA LYS A 19 0.36 3.33 -16.43
C LYS A 19 -0.13 2.26 -15.44
N GLN A 20 0.43 1.05 -15.47
CA GLN A 20 0.15 0.03 -14.47
C GLN A 20 0.54 0.48 -13.07
N ILE A 21 1.72 1.13 -12.92
CA ILE A 21 2.13 1.73 -11.66
C ILE A 21 1.14 2.81 -11.20
N ALA A 22 0.74 3.70 -12.10
CA ALA A 22 -0.24 4.74 -11.80
C ALA A 22 -1.59 4.17 -11.36
N LEU A 23 -2.07 3.10 -12.00
CA LEU A 23 -3.30 2.40 -11.60
C LEU A 23 -3.16 1.72 -10.23
N LEU A 24 -2.03 1.08 -9.95
CA LEU A 24 -1.75 0.51 -8.62
C LEU A 24 -1.78 1.58 -7.53
N GLN A 25 -1.20 2.75 -7.77
CA GLN A 25 -1.24 3.89 -6.85
C GLN A 25 -2.66 4.46 -6.65
N GLN A 26 -3.48 4.47 -7.71
CA GLN A 26 -4.89 4.87 -7.60
C GLN A 26 -5.68 3.88 -6.75
N ILE A 27 -5.45 2.57 -6.93
CA ILE A 27 -6.08 1.51 -6.13
C ILE A 27 -5.65 1.65 -4.66
N GLU A 28 -4.35 1.85 -4.36
CA GLU A 28 -3.87 2.09 -3.00
C GLU A 28 -4.52 3.31 -2.36
N SER A 29 -4.57 4.43 -3.07
CA SER A 29 -5.22 5.65 -2.60
C SER A 29 -6.69 5.43 -2.27
N LYS A 30 -7.39 4.69 -3.12
CA LYS A 30 -8.81 4.36 -2.92
C LYS A 30 -9.00 3.43 -1.73
N LEU A 31 -8.17 2.39 -1.57
CA LEU A 31 -8.19 1.49 -0.41
C LEU A 31 -7.96 2.27 0.89
N LEU A 32 -6.97 3.15 0.94
CA LEU A 32 -6.64 3.94 2.13
C LEU A 32 -7.72 4.94 2.50
N ASN A 33 -8.36 5.57 1.51
CA ASN A 33 -9.34 6.64 1.76
C ASN A 33 -10.78 6.17 1.85
N GLU A 34 -11.16 5.09 1.17
CA GLU A 34 -12.56 4.73 1.03
C GLU A 34 -12.91 3.35 1.60
N TYR A 35 -11.93 2.61 2.15
CA TYR A 35 -12.19 1.28 2.67
C TYR A 35 -11.60 1.08 4.06
N ASN A 36 -12.30 0.27 4.85
CA ASN A 36 -11.79 -0.37 6.05
C ASN A 36 -11.92 -1.89 5.90
N ILE A 37 -11.17 -2.62 6.72
CA ILE A 37 -11.31 -4.05 6.87
C ILE A 37 -12.13 -4.30 8.13
N VAL A 38 -13.17 -5.13 8.04
CA VAL A 38 -14.02 -5.46 9.17
C VAL A 38 -13.99 -6.97 9.39
N ILE A 39 -13.45 -7.37 10.55
CA ILE A 39 -13.41 -8.77 10.99
C ILE A 39 -14.24 -8.86 12.26
N GLU A 40 -15.38 -9.53 12.18
CA GLU A 40 -16.38 -9.53 13.26
C GLU A 40 -16.73 -8.09 13.67
N ASP A 41 -16.54 -7.71 14.93
CA ASP A 41 -16.76 -6.35 15.43
C ASP A 41 -15.50 -5.47 15.38
N THR A 42 -14.41 -5.95 14.79
CA THR A 42 -13.15 -5.21 14.73
C THR A 42 -13.01 -4.49 13.41
N VAL A 43 -12.96 -3.15 13.49
CA VAL A 43 -12.65 -2.29 12.34
C VAL A 43 -11.16 -2.02 12.30
N ILE A 44 -10.53 -2.39 11.19
CA ILE A 44 -9.12 -2.16 10.90
C ILE A 44 -9.02 -1.09 9.81
N GLU A 45 -8.40 0.02 10.12
CA GLU A 45 -8.09 1.06 9.14
C GLU A 45 -6.68 0.84 8.58
N PRO A 46 -6.51 0.54 7.28
CA PRO A 46 -5.19 0.51 6.67
C PRO A 46 -4.58 1.92 6.65
N LEU A 47 -3.29 2.03 6.99
CA LEU A 47 -2.56 3.31 7.03
C LEU A 47 -1.37 3.33 6.07
N ARG A 48 -0.82 2.15 5.78
CA ARG A 48 0.24 1.95 4.79
C ARG A 48 0.02 0.63 4.07
N LEU A 49 0.06 0.69 2.74
CA LEU A 49 -0.07 -0.47 1.86
C LEU A 49 1.17 -0.59 0.96
N GLU A 50 1.48 -1.81 0.54
CA GLU A 50 2.47 -2.11 -0.49
C GLU A 50 1.82 -2.96 -1.57
N ALA A 51 1.82 -2.49 -2.82
CA ALA A 51 1.24 -3.19 -3.97
C ALA A 51 2.15 -4.30 -4.48
N TYR A 52 1.56 -5.45 -4.79
CA TYR A 52 2.20 -6.60 -5.43
C TYR A 52 1.32 -7.09 -6.57
N TYR A 53 1.84 -7.02 -7.80
CA TYR A 53 1.13 -7.38 -9.01
C TYR A 53 1.95 -8.32 -9.89
N TYR A 54 1.33 -9.38 -10.40
CA TYR A 54 1.93 -10.31 -11.34
C TYR A 54 0.87 -10.87 -12.31
N PRO A 55 0.81 -10.40 -13.56
CA PRO A 55 -0.08 -10.93 -14.60
C PRO A 55 0.46 -12.24 -15.16
N PHE A 56 -0.41 -13.24 -15.38
CA PHE A 56 0.01 -14.54 -15.90
C PHE A 56 0.35 -14.51 -17.40
N GLU A 57 -0.45 -13.81 -18.19
CA GLU A 57 -0.37 -13.82 -19.64
C GLU A 57 0.66 -12.83 -20.21
N ASN A 58 1.01 -11.80 -19.47
CA ASN A 58 1.93 -10.74 -19.87
C ASN A 58 3.32 -10.90 -19.24
N LYS A 59 3.86 -12.12 -19.21
CA LYS A 59 5.22 -12.37 -18.78
C LYS A 59 6.18 -11.44 -19.53
N GLY A 60 6.81 -10.52 -18.81
CA GLY A 60 7.83 -9.61 -19.35
C GLY A 60 7.48 -8.13 -19.31
N LYS A 61 6.23 -7.71 -19.08
CA LYS A 61 5.86 -6.30 -18.93
C LYS A 61 5.85 -5.86 -17.46
N PHE A 62 5.08 -6.53 -16.59
CA PHE A 62 5.09 -6.29 -15.14
C PHE A 62 5.38 -7.60 -14.41
N ASP A 63 6.62 -8.08 -14.53
CA ASP A 63 7.06 -9.31 -13.87
C ASP A 63 7.70 -8.98 -12.52
N ASP A 64 6.87 -8.81 -11.48
CA ASP A 64 7.35 -8.57 -10.14
C ASP A 64 7.68 -9.89 -9.42
N PRO A 65 8.98 -10.24 -9.30
CA PRO A 65 9.39 -11.49 -8.65
C PRO A 65 9.09 -11.53 -7.16
N CYS A 66 8.81 -10.36 -6.55
CA CYS A 66 8.48 -10.24 -5.13
C CYS A 66 6.98 -10.43 -4.85
N ALA A 67 6.14 -10.52 -5.89
CA ALA A 67 4.75 -10.87 -5.70
C ALA A 67 4.63 -12.31 -5.19
N HIS A 68 4.01 -12.50 -4.02
CA HIS A 68 3.77 -13.85 -3.48
C HIS A 68 2.70 -14.56 -4.31
N LYS A 69 3.16 -15.52 -5.13
CA LYS A 69 2.36 -16.27 -6.11
C LYS A 69 1.64 -17.44 -5.44
N CYS A 70 0.48 -17.18 -4.84
CA CYS A 70 -0.34 -18.20 -4.20
C CYS A 70 -1.71 -18.28 -4.88
N THR A 71 -2.11 -19.49 -5.28
CA THR A 71 -3.41 -19.73 -5.94
C THR A 71 -4.61 -19.27 -5.11
N LYS A 72 -4.48 -19.24 -3.79
CA LYS A 72 -5.51 -18.67 -2.89
C LYS A 72 -5.81 -17.19 -3.12
N LYS A 73 -4.92 -16.45 -3.80
CA LYS A 73 -5.13 -15.03 -4.12
C LYS A 73 -5.94 -14.82 -5.40
N ILE A 74 -6.04 -15.85 -6.26
CA ILE A 74 -6.74 -15.79 -7.55
C ILE A 74 -8.25 -15.78 -7.30
N ASN A 75 -8.98 -14.92 -8.01
CA ASN A 75 -10.43 -14.77 -7.85
C ASN A 75 -10.90 -14.48 -6.41
N ASN A 76 -10.06 -13.83 -5.60
CA ASN A 76 -10.33 -13.53 -4.19
C ASN A 76 -10.47 -12.02 -3.94
N PHE A 77 -11.25 -11.35 -4.77
CA PHE A 77 -11.49 -9.91 -4.63
C PHE A 77 -12.17 -9.56 -3.31
N GLY A 78 -11.54 -8.65 -2.54
CA GLY A 78 -12.08 -8.15 -1.27
C GLY A 78 -11.84 -9.04 -0.05
N LYS A 79 -11.06 -10.12 -0.22
CA LYS A 79 -10.69 -11.05 0.87
C LYS A 79 -9.28 -10.81 1.37
N LEU A 80 -8.97 -11.38 2.54
CA LEU A 80 -7.61 -11.37 3.08
C LEU A 80 -6.89 -12.67 2.75
N TYR A 81 -5.56 -12.56 2.70
CA TYR A 81 -4.66 -13.70 2.62
C TYR A 81 -3.53 -13.54 3.65
N PHE A 82 -3.29 -14.57 4.44
CA PHE A 82 -2.26 -14.58 5.47
C PHE A 82 -0.96 -15.18 4.92
N ILE A 83 0.08 -14.36 4.81
CA ILE A 83 1.42 -14.79 4.40
C ILE A 83 2.10 -15.43 5.62
N GLU A 84 2.44 -16.73 5.53
CA GLU A 84 3.10 -17.47 6.60
C GLU A 84 4.60 -17.17 6.66
N GLU A 85 5.22 -17.36 7.85
CA GLU A 85 6.67 -17.15 8.08
C GLU A 85 7.59 -17.90 7.11
N ARG A 86 7.20 -19.10 6.65
CA ARG A 86 7.98 -19.89 5.66
C ARG A 86 8.24 -19.15 4.34
N TYR A 87 7.52 -18.08 4.07
CA TYR A 87 7.67 -17.26 2.87
C TYR A 87 8.42 -15.93 3.14
N GLY A 88 8.94 -15.74 4.34
CA GLY A 88 9.64 -14.55 4.78
C GLY A 88 8.98 -13.87 5.97
N TYR A 89 8.72 -12.59 5.87
CA TYR A 89 8.03 -11.85 6.94
C TYR A 89 6.53 -12.10 6.88
N PRO A 90 5.91 -12.63 7.96
CA PRO A 90 4.46 -12.84 8.01
C PRO A 90 3.72 -11.52 7.85
N GLY A 91 2.52 -11.61 7.25
CA GLY A 91 1.71 -10.43 6.99
C GLY A 91 0.33 -10.77 6.46
N ILE A 92 -0.48 -9.75 6.29
CA ILE A 92 -1.85 -9.86 5.78
C ILE A 92 -1.97 -9.03 4.51
N ASP A 93 -2.39 -9.67 3.43
CA ASP A 93 -2.68 -9.05 2.13
C ASP A 93 -4.19 -8.84 1.94
N ILE A 94 -4.55 -7.70 1.38
CA ILE A 94 -5.86 -7.48 0.77
C ILE A 94 -5.78 -8.00 -0.66
N CYS A 95 -6.52 -9.04 -1.01
CA CYS A 95 -6.57 -9.61 -2.36
C CYS A 95 -7.58 -8.86 -3.22
N LEU A 96 -7.19 -8.48 -4.43
CA LEU A 96 -8.07 -7.82 -5.41
C LEU A 96 -8.09 -8.50 -6.78
N SER A 97 -7.59 -9.73 -6.91
CA SER A 97 -7.61 -10.45 -8.17
C SER A 97 -9.05 -10.80 -8.59
N LEU A 98 -9.41 -10.45 -9.82
CA LEU A 98 -10.68 -10.79 -10.45
C LEU A 98 -10.55 -11.97 -11.44
N GLY A 99 -9.32 -12.37 -11.78
CA GLY A 99 -9.02 -13.35 -12.81
C GLY A 99 -7.65 -14.02 -12.64
N ASN A 100 -7.02 -14.35 -13.75
CA ASN A 100 -5.77 -15.13 -13.83
C ASN A 100 -4.52 -14.25 -13.59
N TYR A 101 -4.44 -13.58 -12.46
CA TYR A 101 -3.28 -12.80 -12.03
C TYR A 101 -3.22 -12.73 -10.51
N TYR A 102 -2.03 -12.38 -9.99
CA TYR A 102 -1.86 -12.08 -8.58
C TYR A 102 -1.89 -10.57 -8.38
N LEU A 103 -2.89 -10.07 -7.65
CA LEU A 103 -2.97 -8.69 -7.20
C LEU A 103 -3.31 -8.66 -5.72
N SER A 104 -2.41 -8.12 -4.94
CA SER A 104 -2.62 -7.96 -3.50
C SER A 104 -1.91 -6.72 -2.96
N PHE A 105 -2.40 -6.24 -1.83
CA PHE A 105 -1.88 -5.08 -1.12
C PHE A 105 -1.54 -5.50 0.31
N LEU A 106 -0.23 -5.58 0.61
CA LEU A 106 0.26 -5.93 1.93
C LEU A 106 0.00 -4.78 2.91
N ILE A 107 -0.65 -5.09 4.03
CA ILE A 107 -0.90 -4.13 5.10
C ILE A 107 0.36 -3.98 5.94
N LYS A 108 1.10 -2.91 5.75
CA LYS A 108 2.32 -2.62 6.51
C LYS A 108 2.03 -1.97 7.86
N ASN A 109 1.06 -1.08 7.88
CA ASN A 109 0.60 -0.41 9.09
C ASN A 109 -0.91 -0.25 9.05
N SER A 110 -1.52 -0.36 10.20
CA SER A 110 -2.96 -0.20 10.39
C SER A 110 -3.28 0.41 11.75
N ARG A 111 -4.54 0.79 11.92
CA ARG A 111 -5.09 1.28 13.19
C ARG A 111 -6.37 0.51 13.54
N ILE A 112 -6.47 0.09 14.79
CA ILE A 112 -7.69 -0.46 15.38
C ILE A 112 -8.04 0.44 16.57
N LYS A 113 -9.16 1.18 16.48
CA LYS A 113 -9.49 2.26 17.41
C LYS A 113 -8.33 3.27 17.48
N ASP A 114 -7.69 3.44 18.63
CA ASP A 114 -6.57 4.38 18.85
C ASP A 114 -5.20 3.69 18.88
N THR A 115 -5.14 2.39 18.59
CA THR A 115 -3.89 1.60 18.63
C THR A 115 -3.35 1.35 17.24
N TYR A 116 -2.06 1.66 17.05
CA TYR A 116 -1.33 1.38 15.81
C TYR A 116 -0.74 -0.03 15.84
N TYR A 117 -0.85 -0.72 14.71
CA TYR A 117 -0.33 -2.07 14.50
C TYR A 117 0.65 -2.06 13.31
N LYS A 118 1.83 -2.63 13.52
CA LYS A 118 2.75 -2.98 12.43
C LYS A 118 2.31 -4.28 11.78
N GLN A 119 2.89 -4.61 10.65
CA GLN A 119 2.58 -5.81 9.87
C GLN A 119 2.52 -7.08 10.73
N MET A 120 3.56 -7.35 11.52
CA MET A 120 3.63 -8.56 12.35
C MET A 120 2.62 -8.53 13.50
N ASP A 121 2.49 -7.39 14.18
CA ASP A 121 1.54 -7.26 15.30
C ASP A 121 0.09 -7.49 14.83
N LEU A 122 -0.23 -7.04 13.60
CA LEU A 122 -1.53 -7.29 13.00
C LEU A 122 -1.71 -8.76 12.64
N PHE A 123 -0.67 -9.40 12.07
CA PHE A 123 -0.68 -10.81 11.75
C PHE A 123 -0.89 -11.65 13.01
N ASP A 124 -0.09 -11.43 14.07
CA ASP A 124 -0.16 -12.16 15.33
C ASP A 124 -1.53 -12.06 15.99
N ARG A 125 -2.19 -10.91 15.84
CA ARG A 125 -3.52 -10.68 16.38
C ARG A 125 -4.60 -11.58 15.77
N PHE A 126 -4.48 -11.95 14.49
CA PHE A 126 -5.53 -12.62 13.74
C PHE A 126 -5.15 -14.00 13.20
N GLN A 127 -3.90 -14.45 13.34
CA GLN A 127 -3.40 -15.70 12.74
C GLN A 127 -4.16 -16.95 13.19
N ASP A 128 -4.62 -17.01 14.43
CA ASP A 128 -5.36 -18.15 14.96
C ASP A 128 -6.72 -18.36 14.30
N LYS A 129 -7.32 -17.27 13.77
CA LYS A 129 -8.61 -17.27 13.06
C LYS A 129 -8.44 -17.22 11.54
N ARG A 130 -7.21 -17.34 10.99
CA ARG A 130 -6.93 -17.12 9.57
C ARG A 130 -7.82 -17.89 8.61
N ASN A 131 -8.10 -19.16 8.89
CA ASN A 131 -8.90 -20.02 8.01
C ASN A 131 -10.35 -19.54 7.88
N GLU A 132 -10.88 -18.93 8.93
CA GLU A 132 -12.22 -18.33 8.95
C GLU A 132 -12.21 -16.99 8.22
N ILE A 133 -11.18 -16.16 8.46
CA ILE A 133 -11.05 -14.81 7.91
C ILE A 133 -10.79 -14.85 6.39
N GLU A 134 -9.98 -15.79 5.90
CA GLU A 134 -9.63 -15.91 4.47
C GLU A 134 -10.84 -16.19 3.57
N ILE A 135 -11.93 -16.72 4.09
CA ILE A 135 -13.16 -16.99 3.35
C ILE A 135 -14.21 -15.88 3.46
N MET A 136 -14.02 -14.90 4.35
CA MET A 136 -14.98 -13.81 4.59
C MET A 136 -14.78 -12.65 3.61
N ASP A 137 -15.86 -11.96 3.28
CA ASP A 137 -15.82 -10.65 2.63
C ASP A 137 -15.63 -9.59 3.71
N VAL A 138 -14.42 -9.04 3.81
CA VAL A 138 -14.03 -8.15 4.92
C VAL A 138 -13.83 -6.69 4.49
N LEU A 139 -13.78 -6.41 3.20
CA LEU A 139 -13.54 -5.08 2.67
C LEU A 139 -14.83 -4.27 2.63
N VAL A 140 -14.94 -3.27 3.49
CA VAL A 140 -16.14 -2.44 3.66
C VAL A 140 -15.87 -1.02 3.17
N LYS A 141 -16.69 -0.54 2.23
CA LYS A 141 -16.62 0.85 1.76
C LYS A 141 -17.11 1.79 2.87
N VAL A 142 -16.32 2.84 3.13
CA VAL A 142 -16.64 3.91 4.08
C VAL A 142 -16.74 5.26 3.34
N LYS A 143 -17.21 6.30 4.05
CA LYS A 143 -17.12 7.66 3.51
C LYS A 143 -15.67 8.02 3.25
N ASN A 144 -15.39 8.66 2.11
CA ASN A 144 -14.05 9.13 1.77
C ASN A 144 -13.47 9.97 2.91
N LYS A 145 -12.29 9.56 3.40
CA LYS A 145 -11.61 10.20 4.54
C LYS A 145 -10.87 11.48 4.15
N GLU A 146 -10.71 11.72 2.83
CA GLU A 146 -10.05 12.91 2.25
C GLU A 146 -8.63 13.12 2.79
N LYS A 147 -7.93 12.02 3.12
CA LYS A 147 -6.56 12.08 3.62
C LYS A 147 -5.56 12.20 2.48
N ILE A 148 -4.50 12.95 2.73
CA ILE A 148 -3.36 13.01 1.81
C ILE A 148 -2.69 11.64 1.79
N VAL A 149 -2.47 11.11 0.58
CA VAL A 149 -1.76 9.86 0.34
C VAL A 149 -0.37 10.20 -0.19
N PHE A 150 0.64 9.79 0.56
CA PHE A 150 2.04 9.94 0.20
C PHE A 150 2.54 8.65 -0.45
N LYS A 151 3.19 8.77 -1.60
CA LYS A 151 3.77 7.64 -2.32
C LYS A 151 5.19 7.36 -1.84
N THR A 152 5.57 6.09 -1.81
CA THR A 152 6.92 5.65 -1.44
C THR A 152 7.25 4.31 -2.10
N SER A 153 8.48 3.87 -1.98
CA SER A 153 8.86 2.51 -2.41
C SER A 153 8.48 1.48 -1.34
N ARG A 154 8.43 0.23 -1.79
CA ARG A 154 8.24 -0.91 -0.88
C ARG A 154 9.48 -1.13 -0.01
N VAL A 155 9.24 -1.59 1.23
CA VAL A 155 10.29 -1.77 2.22
C VAL A 155 11.02 -3.12 2.07
N GLY A 156 12.34 -3.10 2.31
CA GLY A 156 13.16 -4.32 2.37
C GLY A 156 13.54 -4.93 1.03
N LEU A 157 13.17 -4.32 -0.11
CA LEU A 157 13.54 -4.80 -1.44
C LEU A 157 14.87 -4.22 -1.90
N LYS A 158 15.71 -5.07 -2.52
CA LYS A 158 17.00 -4.65 -3.10
C LYS A 158 16.91 -4.56 -4.62
N LYS A 159 17.68 -3.65 -5.25
CA LYS A 159 17.82 -3.56 -6.72
C LYS A 159 18.17 -4.90 -7.38
N SER A 160 18.96 -5.72 -6.70
CA SER A 160 19.35 -7.05 -7.18
C SER A 160 18.22 -8.07 -7.20
N GLN A 161 17.12 -7.81 -6.49
CA GLN A 161 15.96 -8.70 -6.41
C GLN A 161 14.90 -8.36 -7.47
N THR A 162 14.71 -7.07 -7.73
CA THR A 162 13.69 -6.61 -8.67
C THR A 162 13.97 -5.21 -9.19
N LYS A 163 13.63 -4.97 -10.47
CA LYS A 163 13.62 -3.63 -11.08
C LYS A 163 12.61 -2.69 -10.41
N PHE A 164 11.64 -3.25 -9.71
CA PHE A 164 10.60 -2.49 -8.99
C PHE A 164 10.99 -2.05 -7.57
N ALA A 165 12.22 -2.32 -7.11
CA ALA A 165 12.66 -1.97 -5.76
C ALA A 165 12.57 -0.46 -5.44
N HIS A 166 12.69 0.40 -6.46
CA HIS A 166 12.62 1.87 -6.32
C HIS A 166 11.36 2.49 -6.93
N LYS A 167 10.48 1.68 -7.51
CA LYS A 167 9.20 2.18 -7.98
C LYS A 167 8.29 2.51 -6.80
N LEU A 168 7.49 3.55 -6.93
CA LEU A 168 6.58 4.01 -5.88
C LEU A 168 5.34 3.10 -5.80
N LEU A 169 5.54 1.88 -5.34
CA LEU A 169 4.52 0.82 -5.19
C LEU A 169 4.11 0.63 -3.72
N ALA A 170 4.14 1.71 -2.95
CA ALA A 170 3.61 1.77 -1.61
C ALA A 170 3.03 3.14 -1.34
N SER A 171 1.97 3.18 -0.55
CA SER A 171 1.28 4.41 -0.17
C SER A 171 1.04 4.46 1.32
N VAL A 172 1.10 5.66 1.88
CA VAL A 172 0.93 5.90 3.32
C VAL A 172 0.11 7.17 3.57
N ILE A 173 -0.69 7.15 4.63
CA ILE A 173 -1.43 8.30 5.15
C ILE A 173 -0.96 8.65 6.58
N GLU A 174 -1.32 9.83 7.08
CA GLU A 174 -1.09 10.25 8.48
C GLU A 174 0.39 10.36 8.92
N LEU A 175 1.25 10.96 8.11
CA LEU A 175 2.67 11.14 8.46
C LEU A 175 2.91 11.87 9.79
N LYS A 176 2.04 12.81 10.19
CA LYS A 176 2.18 13.60 11.43
C LYS A 176 2.13 12.75 12.69
N ASN A 177 1.27 11.73 12.71
CA ASN A 177 0.99 10.88 13.88
C ASN A 177 1.65 9.51 13.77
N SER A 178 2.67 9.39 12.95
CA SER A 178 3.25 8.13 12.54
C SER A 178 4.44 7.66 13.41
N SER A 179 4.42 7.90 14.72
CA SER A 179 5.49 7.47 15.64
C SER A 179 5.71 5.93 15.66
N GLY A 180 4.72 5.15 15.22
CA GLY A 180 4.82 3.69 15.08
C GLY A 180 5.20 3.19 13.68
N TYR A 181 5.43 4.08 12.70
CA TYR A 181 5.79 3.67 11.35
C TYR A 181 7.29 3.40 11.23
N ASP A 182 7.64 2.27 10.61
CA ASP A 182 8.99 2.06 10.10
C ASP A 182 9.11 2.79 8.75
N PHE A 183 9.67 4.01 8.79
CA PHE A 183 10.11 4.70 7.59
C PHE A 183 11.54 4.29 7.33
N GLU A 184 11.73 3.36 6.41
CA GLU A 184 13.05 2.83 6.17
C GLU A 184 13.97 3.76 5.39
N ARG A 185 15.23 3.39 5.51
CA ARG A 185 16.47 3.95 4.98
C ARG A 185 16.32 4.52 3.57
N GLY A 186 16.47 5.82 3.43
CA GLY A 186 16.51 6.54 2.15
C GLY A 186 15.15 7.08 1.67
N TYR A 187 14.05 6.67 2.27
CA TYR A 187 12.70 7.14 1.94
C TYR A 187 11.98 7.62 3.19
N GLY A 188 12.63 8.52 3.93
CA GLY A 188 12.06 9.11 5.12
C GLY A 188 10.82 9.96 4.85
N LYS A 189 10.15 10.38 5.91
CA LYS A 189 8.98 11.28 5.82
C LYS A 189 9.26 12.52 4.98
N GLU A 190 10.47 13.06 5.07
CA GLU A 190 10.89 14.27 4.36
C GLU A 190 10.91 14.05 2.85
N TRP A 191 11.39 12.90 2.39
CA TRP A 191 11.35 12.54 0.97
C TRP A 191 9.92 12.38 0.46
N MET A 192 9.05 11.71 1.21
CA MET A 192 7.65 11.55 0.85
C MET A 192 6.92 12.89 0.73
N VAL A 193 7.18 13.81 1.67
CA VAL A 193 6.61 15.15 1.64
C VAL A 193 7.18 15.95 0.47
N ALA A 194 8.49 15.89 0.22
CA ALA A 194 9.13 16.56 -0.90
C ALA A 194 8.53 16.09 -2.24
N ASN A 195 8.43 14.78 -2.45
CA ASN A 195 7.83 14.20 -3.64
C ASN A 195 6.36 14.62 -3.82
N TYR A 196 5.58 14.59 -2.75
CA TYR A 196 4.18 15.02 -2.79
C TYR A 196 4.05 16.51 -3.15
N MET A 197 4.88 17.36 -2.54
CA MET A 197 4.89 18.80 -2.83
C MET A 197 5.29 19.08 -4.28
N PHE A 198 6.33 18.40 -4.78
CA PHE A 198 6.80 18.51 -6.15
C PHE A 198 5.72 18.09 -7.16
N GLU A 199 5.14 16.88 -6.99
CA GLU A 199 4.08 16.36 -7.88
C GLU A 199 2.83 17.26 -7.92
N ASN A 200 2.51 17.95 -6.83
CA ASN A 200 1.30 18.77 -6.71
C ASN A 200 1.58 20.28 -6.84
N ASN A 201 2.79 20.70 -7.23
CA ASN A 201 3.20 22.09 -7.35
C ASN A 201 2.92 22.92 -6.08
N ILE A 202 3.15 22.34 -4.90
CA ILE A 202 2.97 23.02 -3.61
C ILE A 202 4.24 23.80 -3.29
N PRO A 203 4.16 25.12 -3.04
CA PRO A 203 5.34 25.91 -2.69
C PRO A 203 6.05 25.40 -1.44
N GLU A 204 7.39 25.34 -1.48
CA GLU A 204 8.28 24.81 -0.43
C GLU A 204 8.47 25.78 0.75
N THR A 205 7.39 26.36 1.25
CA THR A 205 7.41 27.23 2.42
C THR A 205 7.48 26.41 3.70
N ASP A 206 8.08 27.00 4.76
CA ASP A 206 8.12 26.35 6.08
C ASP A 206 6.74 26.03 6.64
N GLU A 207 5.72 26.80 6.25
CA GLU A 207 4.33 26.60 6.65
C GLU A 207 3.74 25.36 6.01
N ASN A 208 3.92 25.21 4.68
CA ASN A 208 3.45 24.04 3.92
C ASN A 208 4.17 22.77 4.38
N ILE A 209 5.49 22.83 4.53
CA ILE A 209 6.29 21.71 5.06
C ILE A 209 5.80 21.30 6.44
N LYS A 210 5.63 22.25 7.35
CA LYS A 210 5.11 21.99 8.70
C LYS A 210 3.67 21.45 8.68
N ALA A 211 2.86 21.93 7.75
CA ALA A 211 1.48 21.43 7.61
C ALA A 211 1.44 19.94 7.25
N LEU A 212 2.34 19.47 6.37
CA LEU A 212 2.41 18.10 5.90
C LEU A 212 3.20 17.18 6.84
N LEU A 213 4.37 17.63 7.30
CA LEU A 213 5.33 16.83 8.04
C LEU A 213 5.11 16.86 9.56
N GLY A 214 4.53 17.95 10.07
CA GLY A 214 4.34 18.22 11.50
C GLY A 214 5.45 19.07 12.11
N TYR A 215 6.59 19.24 11.44
CA TYR A 215 7.72 20.06 11.84
C TYR A 215 8.37 20.73 10.61
N ARG A 216 9.22 21.75 10.84
CA ARG A 216 9.99 22.42 9.78
C ARG A 216 11.17 21.54 9.39
N SER A 217 11.46 21.42 8.08
CA SER A 217 12.63 20.69 7.59
C SER A 217 13.27 21.40 6.40
N GLN A 218 14.57 21.68 6.53
CA GLN A 218 15.39 22.17 5.41
C GLN A 218 15.73 21.05 4.42
N ASN A 219 15.67 19.78 4.85
CA ASN A 219 15.93 18.65 3.96
C ASN A 219 14.84 18.53 2.87
N VAL A 220 13.58 18.84 3.20
CA VAL A 220 12.49 18.82 2.19
C VAL A 220 12.81 19.78 1.05
N LYS A 221 13.27 21.01 1.34
CA LYS A 221 13.65 21.99 0.31
C LYS A 221 14.80 21.50 -0.56
N LYS A 222 15.86 20.97 0.07
CA LYS A 222 17.02 20.41 -0.65
C LYS A 222 16.63 19.25 -1.57
N ILE A 223 15.75 18.35 -1.09
CA ILE A 223 15.28 17.22 -1.89
C ILE A 223 14.48 17.72 -3.10
N ILE A 224 13.64 18.75 -2.95
CA ILE A 224 12.86 19.32 -4.08
C ILE A 224 13.81 20.00 -5.09
N GLU A 225 14.85 20.71 -4.62
CA GLU A 225 15.86 21.33 -5.48
C GLU A 225 16.65 20.29 -6.32
N GLU A 226 16.74 19.04 -5.84
CA GLU A 226 17.46 17.94 -6.51
C GLU A 226 16.56 17.10 -7.44
N MET A 227 15.22 17.32 -7.44
CA MET A 227 14.25 16.62 -8.30
C MET A 227 14.10 17.28 -9.67
#